data_9f95e886438d4e44b8486cf15065d966
#
_entry.id   9f95e886438d4e44b8486cf15065d966
#
_cell.length_a   1.000
_cell.length_b   1.000
_cell.length_c   1.000
_cell.angle_alpha   90.00
_cell.angle_beta   90.00
_cell.angle_gamma   90.00
#
_symmetry.space_group_name_H-M   'P 1'
#
loop_
_entity.id
_entity.type
_entity.pdbx_description
1 polymer ?
#
loop_
_entity_poly.entity_id
_entity_poly.type
_entity_poly.pdbx_seq_one_letter_code
_entity_poly.pdbx_strand_id
1 'polypeptide(L)'
;MIVSYINIAIKLAMGLLSIVMVINFTGKGNLAPSSASDQVQNYVLGGIIGGVIYNENIGLLQYFIILLIWVCLVLSLRWLKTNSAFFKKAIDGEPSLLISRGKLDTEACRKAGLTAHEIMFKLRSNNIYSIRNVKQAVLEQNGQLIVVMLGEENPRYPLVTDGTIQVQALDSIDKTEEWLLERLKEQGVESVSDVFLAEYENGNLNIVLY
;
A
#
# COMPACT_ATOMS: atom_id res chain seq x y z
N MET A 1 26.84 12.40 35.17
CA MET A 1 27.00 12.82 33.76
C MET A 1 27.36 11.64 32.82
N ILE A 2 28.43 10.91 33.03
CA ILE A 2 28.82 9.74 32.15
C ILE A 2 27.73 8.66 32.13
N VAL A 3 27.16 8.29 33.27
CA VAL A 3 26.09 7.27 33.36
C VAL A 3 24.86 7.71 32.59
N SER A 4 24.53 8.99 32.51
CA SER A 4 23.41 9.52 31.75
C SER A 4 23.63 9.31 30.24
N TYR A 5 24.82 9.58 29.72
CA TYR A 5 25.13 9.35 28.31
C TYR A 5 25.14 7.85 27.92
N ILE A 6 25.58 6.96 28.81
CA ILE A 6 25.52 5.51 28.60
C ILE A 6 24.06 5.05 28.49
N ASN A 7 23.17 5.52 29.38
CA ASN A 7 21.75 5.20 29.31
C ASN A 7 21.11 5.69 28.02
N ILE A 8 21.45 6.88 27.54
CA ILE A 8 21.00 7.43 26.26
C ILE A 8 21.47 6.53 25.11
N ALA A 9 22.75 6.14 25.10
CA ALA A 9 23.30 5.27 24.05
C ALA A 9 22.61 3.90 24.02
N ILE A 10 22.32 3.31 25.18
CA ILE A 10 21.60 2.04 25.28
C ILE A 10 20.16 2.20 24.75
N LYS A 11 19.44 3.28 25.14
CA LYS A 11 18.09 3.55 24.64
C LYS A 11 18.08 3.74 23.11
N LEU A 12 19.06 4.46 22.55
CA LEU A 12 19.20 4.60 21.10
C LEU A 12 19.42 3.25 20.41
N ALA A 13 20.32 2.42 20.95
CA ALA A 13 20.59 1.08 20.41
C ALA A 13 19.33 0.21 20.45
N MET A 14 18.59 0.20 21.56
CA MET A 14 17.32 -0.52 21.71
C MET A 14 16.26 -0.03 20.71
N GLY A 15 16.13 1.29 20.53
CA GLY A 15 15.23 1.88 19.55
C GLY A 15 15.57 1.45 18.12
N LEU A 16 16.85 1.51 17.74
CA LEU A 16 17.32 1.08 16.44
C LEU A 16 17.08 -0.43 16.21
N LEU A 17 17.39 -1.26 17.21
CA LEU A 17 17.16 -2.72 17.12
C LEU A 17 15.67 -3.04 16.97
N SER A 18 14.77 -2.29 17.65
CA SER A 18 13.32 -2.49 17.50
C SER A 18 12.84 -2.18 16.10
N ILE A 19 13.36 -1.14 15.43
CA ILE A 19 13.07 -0.82 14.02
C ILE A 19 13.51 -1.97 13.11
N VAL A 20 14.76 -2.41 13.26
CA VAL A 20 15.31 -3.51 12.47
C VAL A 20 14.51 -4.79 12.67
N MET A 21 14.12 -5.10 13.91
CA MET A 21 13.30 -6.26 14.24
C MET A 21 11.93 -6.19 13.57
N VAL A 22 11.24 -5.05 13.65
CA VAL A 22 9.95 -4.85 12.99
C VAL A 22 10.08 -5.01 11.48
N ILE A 23 11.08 -4.40 10.84
CA ILE A 23 11.31 -4.53 9.40
C ILE A 23 11.52 -6.01 9.02
N ASN A 24 12.28 -6.77 9.79
CA ASN A 24 12.53 -8.18 9.52
C ASN A 24 11.26 -9.04 9.67
N PHE A 25 10.41 -8.77 10.66
CA PHE A 25 9.16 -9.49 10.86
C PHE A 25 8.04 -9.03 9.92
N THR A 26 8.02 -7.76 9.55
CA THR A 26 7.01 -7.22 8.64
C THR A 26 7.41 -7.28 7.18
N GLY A 27 8.65 -7.65 6.87
CA GLY A 27 9.19 -7.74 5.51
C GLY A 27 9.67 -6.39 4.98
N LYS A 28 10.39 -6.46 3.86
CA LYS A 28 11.08 -5.31 3.24
C LYS A 28 10.14 -4.21 2.71
N GLY A 29 8.84 -4.47 2.62
CA GLY A 29 7.84 -3.47 2.20
C GLY A 29 7.80 -2.23 3.12
N ASN A 30 8.20 -2.36 4.39
CA ASN A 30 8.23 -1.22 5.32
C ASN A 30 9.40 -0.24 5.10
N LEU A 31 10.36 -0.56 4.25
CA LEU A 31 11.43 0.38 3.87
C LEU A 31 10.92 1.49 2.95
N ALA A 32 9.87 1.19 2.16
CA ALA A 32 9.13 2.17 1.38
C ALA A 32 7.64 2.03 1.78
N PRO A 33 7.09 2.89 2.64
CA PRO A 33 5.71 2.78 3.09
C PRO A 33 4.75 2.73 1.90
N SER A 34 3.99 1.66 1.78
CA SER A 34 3.02 1.47 0.70
C SER A 34 1.64 2.03 1.06
N SER A 35 1.42 2.34 2.35
CA SER A 35 0.20 2.95 2.83
C SER A 35 0.47 4.10 3.82
N ALA A 36 -0.54 4.97 4.00
CA ALA A 36 -0.48 6.04 4.98
C ALA A 36 -0.33 5.50 6.42
N SER A 37 -0.93 4.34 6.71
CA SER A 37 -0.84 3.72 8.03
C SER A 37 0.58 3.27 8.37
N ASP A 38 1.32 2.76 7.40
CA ASP A 38 2.72 2.35 7.59
C ASP A 38 3.60 3.57 7.90
N GLN A 39 3.33 4.69 7.25
CA GLN A 39 4.04 5.95 7.48
C GLN A 39 3.76 6.51 8.87
N VAL A 40 2.50 6.48 9.32
CA VAL A 40 2.10 6.91 10.67
C VAL A 40 2.79 6.05 11.74
N GLN A 41 2.88 4.72 11.56
CA GLN A 41 3.60 3.84 12.48
C GLN A 41 5.06 4.26 12.65
N ASN A 42 5.75 4.61 11.57
CA ASN A 42 7.14 5.08 11.63
C ASN A 42 7.26 6.41 12.40
N TYR A 43 6.31 7.34 12.21
CA TYR A 43 6.29 8.60 12.96
C TYR A 43 6.02 8.38 14.45
N VAL A 44 5.10 7.49 14.81
CA VAL A 44 4.80 7.13 16.20
C VAL A 44 6.03 6.55 16.88
N LEU A 45 6.73 5.61 16.21
CA LEU A 45 7.98 5.05 16.76
C LEU A 45 9.05 6.12 16.96
N GLY A 46 9.24 6.99 15.97
CA GLY A 46 10.17 8.12 16.09
C GLY A 46 9.82 9.03 17.28
N GLY A 47 8.54 9.28 17.49
CA GLY A 47 8.03 10.04 18.65
C GLY A 47 8.29 9.35 20.00
N ILE A 48 8.07 8.02 20.07
CA ILE A 48 8.38 7.21 21.28
C ILE A 48 9.87 7.29 21.58
N ILE A 49 10.72 7.03 20.60
CA ILE A 49 12.18 7.06 20.77
C ILE A 49 12.62 8.45 21.21
N GLY A 50 12.22 9.50 20.47
CA GLY A 50 12.60 10.88 20.76
C GLY A 50 12.14 11.38 22.13
N GLY A 51 10.91 11.03 22.54
CA GLY A 51 10.34 11.45 23.82
C GLY A 51 10.95 10.77 25.05
N VAL A 52 11.51 9.56 24.86
CA VAL A 52 12.02 8.76 25.99
C VAL A 52 13.55 8.84 26.14
N ILE A 53 14.27 9.13 25.07
CA ILE A 53 15.75 9.12 25.08
C ILE A 53 16.34 9.97 26.18
N TYR A 54 15.86 11.21 26.31
CA TYR A 54 16.38 12.18 27.30
C TYR A 54 15.65 12.17 28.64
N ASN A 55 14.60 11.34 28.76
CA ASN A 55 13.82 11.29 30.01
C ASN A 55 14.49 10.33 31.01
N GLU A 56 15.11 10.88 32.01
CA GLU A 56 15.80 10.12 33.09
C GLU A 56 14.82 9.36 33.99
N ASN A 57 13.56 9.78 34.09
CA ASN A 57 12.53 9.11 34.89
C ASN A 57 12.07 7.76 34.27
N ILE A 58 12.33 7.55 32.99
CA ILE A 58 12.01 6.28 32.30
C ILE A 58 13.28 5.44 32.28
N GLY A 59 13.31 4.39 33.07
CA GLY A 59 14.43 3.44 33.11
C GLY A 59 14.49 2.56 31.82
N LEU A 60 15.62 1.87 31.65
CA LEU A 60 15.84 1.00 30.49
C LEU A 60 14.78 -0.10 30.36
N LEU A 61 14.38 -0.71 31.48
CA LEU A 61 13.34 -1.76 31.47
C LEU A 61 11.97 -1.20 31.05
N GLN A 62 11.61 -0.02 31.57
CA GLN A 62 10.35 0.63 31.17
C GLN A 62 10.34 0.97 29.68
N TYR A 63 11.46 1.48 29.16
CA TYR A 63 11.60 1.76 27.74
C TYR A 63 11.50 0.49 26.89
N PHE A 64 12.13 -0.60 27.31
CA PHE A 64 12.01 -1.90 26.64
C PHE A 64 10.56 -2.37 26.57
N ILE A 65 9.82 -2.27 27.67
CA ILE A 65 8.40 -2.63 27.72
C ILE A 65 7.58 -1.77 26.75
N ILE A 66 7.83 -0.44 26.69
CA ILE A 66 7.14 0.46 25.75
C ILE A 66 7.40 0.02 24.30
N LEU A 67 8.65 -0.26 23.94
CA LEU A 67 8.99 -0.74 22.60
C LEU A 67 8.32 -2.09 22.29
N LEU A 68 8.28 -3.01 23.24
CA LEU A 68 7.64 -4.31 23.10
C LEU A 68 6.12 -4.16 22.86
N ILE A 69 5.45 -3.30 23.63
CA ILE A 69 4.03 -3.00 23.42
C ILE A 69 3.82 -2.44 22.01
N TRP A 70 4.66 -1.50 21.58
CA TRP A 70 4.56 -0.92 20.23
C TRP A 70 4.74 -1.99 19.14
N VAL A 71 5.74 -2.86 19.25
CA VAL A 71 5.96 -3.99 18.32
C VAL A 71 4.72 -4.89 18.27
N CYS A 72 4.17 -5.27 19.42
CA CYS A 72 2.95 -6.09 19.48
C CYS A 72 1.77 -5.41 18.80
N LEU A 73 1.58 -4.11 18.97
CA LEU A 73 0.52 -3.35 18.29
C LEU A 73 0.71 -3.34 16.78
N VAL A 74 1.92 -3.08 16.28
CA VAL A 74 2.22 -3.08 14.85
C VAL A 74 1.97 -4.45 14.22
N LEU A 75 2.44 -5.53 14.87
CA LEU A 75 2.22 -6.89 14.39
C LEU A 75 0.74 -7.28 14.42
N SER A 76 -0.01 -6.87 15.44
CA SER A 76 -1.45 -7.07 15.54
C SER A 76 -2.20 -6.35 14.43
N LEU A 77 -1.90 -5.07 14.17
CA LEU A 77 -2.49 -4.31 13.06
C LEU A 77 -2.19 -4.95 11.70
N ARG A 78 -0.96 -5.40 11.51
CA ARG A 78 -0.59 -6.10 10.27
C ARG A 78 -1.39 -7.39 10.11
N TRP A 79 -1.46 -8.21 11.16
CA TRP A 79 -2.23 -9.44 11.14
C TRP A 79 -3.70 -9.18 10.79
N LEU A 80 -4.32 -8.14 11.39
CA LEU A 80 -5.68 -7.74 11.08
C LEU A 80 -5.84 -7.36 9.58
N LYS A 81 -4.92 -6.54 9.06
CA LYS A 81 -4.94 -6.10 7.65
C LYS A 81 -4.78 -7.27 6.69
N THR A 82 -3.94 -8.24 7.02
CA THR A 82 -3.69 -9.41 6.17
C THR A 82 -4.86 -10.40 6.18
N ASN A 83 -5.53 -10.56 7.33
CA ASN A 83 -6.58 -11.57 7.47
C ASN A 83 -8.00 -11.03 7.26
N SER A 84 -8.18 -9.73 7.05
CA SER A 84 -9.51 -9.13 6.88
C SER A 84 -9.50 -7.98 5.90
N ALA A 85 -10.22 -8.16 4.78
CA ALA A 85 -10.42 -7.12 3.78
C ALA A 85 -11.11 -5.88 4.36
N PHE A 86 -12.01 -6.06 5.34
CA PHE A 86 -12.68 -4.95 6.02
C PHE A 86 -11.68 -4.05 6.78
N PHE A 87 -10.78 -4.64 7.56
CA PHE A 87 -9.77 -3.87 8.29
C PHE A 87 -8.74 -3.26 7.34
N LYS A 88 -8.34 -3.97 6.27
CA LYS A 88 -7.47 -3.42 5.24
C LYS A 88 -8.08 -2.16 4.63
N LYS A 89 -9.35 -2.22 4.22
CA LYS A 89 -10.09 -1.08 3.67
C LYS A 89 -10.27 0.06 4.67
N ALA A 90 -10.58 -0.26 5.92
CA ALA A 90 -10.81 0.75 6.97
C ALA A 90 -9.53 1.49 7.39
N ILE A 91 -8.37 0.81 7.39
CA ILE A 91 -7.08 1.36 7.85
C ILE A 91 -6.31 2.01 6.71
N ASP A 92 -6.18 1.35 5.57
CA ASP A 92 -5.36 1.82 4.44
C ASP A 92 -6.20 2.57 3.39
N GLY A 93 -7.52 2.38 3.38
CA GLY A 93 -8.42 2.88 2.35
C GLY A 93 -8.45 1.97 1.12
N GLU A 94 -9.05 2.49 0.05
CA GLU A 94 -9.09 1.83 -1.27
C GLU A 94 -8.51 2.76 -2.33
N PRO A 95 -7.87 2.20 -3.37
CA PRO A 95 -7.50 2.98 -4.53
C PRO A 95 -8.74 3.67 -5.13
N SER A 96 -8.59 4.90 -5.57
CA SER A 96 -9.69 5.71 -6.10
C SER A 96 -9.50 5.97 -7.59
N LEU A 97 -10.47 5.55 -8.41
CA LEU A 97 -10.50 5.86 -9.84
C LEU A 97 -10.87 7.33 -10.04
N LEU A 98 -9.93 8.14 -10.51
CA LEU A 98 -10.11 9.59 -10.71
C LEU A 98 -10.42 9.95 -12.15
N ILE A 99 -9.86 9.21 -13.12
CA ILE A 99 -10.09 9.46 -14.55
C ILE A 99 -10.45 8.14 -15.22
N SER A 100 -11.53 8.17 -16.01
CA SER A 100 -11.96 7.06 -16.86
C SER A 100 -12.27 7.58 -18.27
N ARG A 101 -11.61 6.98 -19.28
CA ARG A 101 -11.80 7.29 -20.72
C ARG A 101 -11.77 8.79 -21.03
N GLY A 102 -10.75 9.49 -20.50
CA GLY A 102 -10.55 10.93 -20.71
C GLY A 102 -11.50 11.84 -19.93
N LYS A 103 -12.31 11.30 -19.03
CA LYS A 103 -13.24 12.06 -18.19
C LYS A 103 -12.79 12.01 -16.73
N LEU A 104 -12.70 13.18 -16.11
CA LEU A 104 -12.40 13.31 -14.69
C LEU A 104 -13.66 13.13 -13.85
N ASP A 105 -13.59 12.25 -12.85
CA ASP A 105 -14.63 12.13 -11.81
C ASP A 105 -14.36 13.16 -10.70
N THR A 106 -15.09 14.25 -10.74
CA THR A 106 -14.94 15.37 -9.77
C THR A 106 -15.39 14.97 -8.36
N GLU A 107 -16.32 14.01 -8.24
CA GLU A 107 -16.79 13.55 -6.94
C GLU A 107 -15.76 12.64 -6.29
N ALA A 108 -15.17 11.71 -7.06
CA ALA A 108 -14.06 10.87 -6.60
C ALA A 108 -12.86 11.73 -6.17
N CYS A 109 -12.52 12.76 -6.95
CA CYS A 109 -11.45 13.71 -6.60
C CYS A 109 -11.74 14.44 -5.28
N ARG A 110 -12.96 14.89 -5.07
CA ARG A 110 -13.38 15.57 -3.84
C ARG A 110 -13.32 14.62 -2.63
N LYS A 111 -13.77 13.38 -2.78
CA LYS A 111 -13.68 12.34 -1.73
C LYS A 111 -12.24 12.02 -1.37
N ALA A 112 -11.35 12.03 -2.36
CA ALA A 112 -9.90 11.85 -2.16
C ALA A 112 -9.20 13.11 -1.63
N GLY A 113 -9.91 14.22 -1.42
CA GLY A 113 -9.35 15.48 -0.93
C GLY A 113 -8.44 16.19 -1.94
N LEU A 114 -8.55 15.88 -3.23
CA LEU A 114 -7.71 16.45 -4.28
C LEU A 114 -8.38 17.62 -4.99
N THR A 115 -7.63 18.71 -5.13
CA THR A 115 -7.97 19.85 -5.99
C THR A 115 -7.62 19.58 -7.46
N ALA A 116 -8.23 20.33 -8.38
CA ALA A 116 -7.87 20.22 -9.80
C ALA A 116 -6.39 20.54 -10.07
N HIS A 117 -5.80 21.46 -9.28
CA HIS A 117 -4.38 21.79 -9.39
C HIS A 117 -3.47 20.61 -9.03
N GLU A 118 -3.78 19.90 -7.93
CA GLU A 118 -3.03 18.72 -7.48
C GLU A 118 -3.14 17.56 -8.46
N ILE A 119 -4.31 17.34 -9.05
CA ILE A 119 -4.50 16.31 -10.07
C ILE A 119 -3.66 16.62 -11.31
N MET A 120 -3.74 17.86 -11.80
CA MET A 120 -2.93 18.28 -12.94
C MET A 120 -1.43 18.26 -12.64
N PHE A 121 -1.02 18.54 -11.40
CA PHE A 121 0.36 18.39 -10.97
C PHE A 121 0.80 16.92 -11.01
N LYS A 122 0.01 16.01 -10.45
CA LYS A 122 0.27 14.56 -10.47
C LYS A 122 0.32 13.98 -11.88
N LEU A 123 -0.53 14.45 -12.80
CA LEU A 123 -0.49 14.07 -14.20
C LEU A 123 0.80 14.55 -14.88
N ARG A 124 1.18 15.80 -14.67
CA ARG A 124 2.44 16.37 -15.23
C ARG A 124 3.68 15.66 -14.67
N SER A 125 3.67 15.25 -13.42
CA SER A 125 4.76 14.45 -12.83
C SER A 125 4.93 13.09 -13.52
N ASN A 126 3.87 12.61 -14.19
CA ASN A 126 3.88 11.42 -15.05
C ASN A 126 4.03 11.76 -16.56
N ASN A 127 4.46 12.98 -16.90
CA ASN A 127 4.60 13.48 -18.28
C ASN A 127 3.28 13.52 -19.07
N ILE A 128 2.15 13.68 -18.38
CA ILE A 128 0.83 13.73 -18.99
C ILE A 128 0.27 15.15 -18.89
N TYR A 129 0.00 15.76 -20.05
CA TYR A 129 -0.43 17.16 -20.16
C TYR A 129 -1.90 17.32 -20.50
N SER A 130 -2.60 16.22 -20.86
CA SER A 130 -4.03 16.24 -21.18
C SER A 130 -4.73 15.01 -20.61
N ILE A 131 -5.82 15.25 -19.87
CA ILE A 131 -6.68 14.18 -19.35
C ILE A 131 -7.33 13.37 -20.48
N ARG A 132 -7.51 13.96 -21.67
CA ARG A 132 -8.16 13.31 -22.82
C ARG A 132 -7.37 12.11 -23.34
N ASN A 133 -6.06 12.08 -23.08
CA ASN A 133 -5.17 10.99 -23.50
C ASN A 133 -5.11 9.86 -22.46
N VAL A 134 -5.79 10.02 -21.33
CA VAL A 134 -5.79 9.06 -20.22
C VAL A 134 -6.96 8.10 -20.38
N LYS A 135 -6.69 6.81 -20.50
CA LYS A 135 -7.71 5.77 -20.45
C LYS A 135 -8.22 5.60 -19.02
N GLN A 136 -7.29 5.52 -18.06
CA GLN A 136 -7.60 5.33 -16.65
C GLN A 136 -6.52 5.98 -15.77
N ALA A 137 -6.92 6.65 -14.70
CA ALA A 137 -6.01 7.12 -13.65
C ALA A 137 -6.56 6.77 -12.28
N VAL A 138 -5.77 6.03 -11.50
CA VAL A 138 -6.10 5.55 -10.17
C VAL A 138 -5.16 6.19 -9.16
N LEU A 139 -5.73 6.77 -8.12
CA LEU A 139 -4.99 7.25 -6.96
C LEU A 139 -4.79 6.10 -5.99
N GLU A 140 -3.55 5.73 -5.76
CA GLU A 140 -3.18 4.70 -4.80
C GLU A 140 -3.28 5.17 -3.34
N GLN A 141 -3.29 4.22 -2.40
CA GLN A 141 -3.37 4.48 -0.96
C GLN A 141 -2.19 5.31 -0.42
N ASN A 142 -1.02 5.25 -1.07
CA ASN A 142 0.14 6.07 -0.75
C ASN A 142 0.12 7.46 -1.41
N GLY A 143 -0.98 7.80 -2.11
CA GLY A 143 -1.14 9.06 -2.81
C GLY A 143 -0.45 9.14 -4.17
N GLN A 144 0.15 8.08 -4.68
CA GLN A 144 0.68 8.02 -6.04
C GLN A 144 -0.45 7.90 -7.06
N LEU A 145 -0.28 8.51 -8.23
CA LEU A 145 -1.23 8.38 -9.33
C LEU A 145 -0.67 7.41 -10.36
N ILE A 146 -1.36 6.29 -10.55
CA ILE A 146 -1.04 5.34 -11.62
C ILE A 146 -1.95 5.61 -12.80
N VAL A 147 -1.34 5.74 -13.98
CA VAL A 147 -2.05 6.16 -15.18
C VAL A 147 -1.86 5.15 -16.30
N VAL A 148 -2.97 4.78 -16.96
CA VAL A 148 -3.00 4.02 -18.21
C VAL A 148 -3.41 4.97 -19.33
N MET A 149 -2.62 5.01 -20.40
CA MET A 149 -2.88 5.90 -21.55
C MET A 149 -3.86 5.26 -22.53
N LEU A 150 -4.55 6.08 -23.30
CA LEU A 150 -5.32 5.60 -24.45
C LEU A 150 -4.39 4.93 -25.45
N GLY A 151 -4.76 3.71 -25.89
CA GLY A 151 -3.95 2.91 -26.81
C GLY A 151 -2.95 1.98 -26.12
N GLU A 152 -2.81 2.00 -24.81
CA GLU A 152 -2.11 0.94 -24.09
C GLU A 152 -2.97 -0.35 -24.11
N GLU A 153 -2.39 -1.44 -24.58
CA GLU A 153 -3.07 -2.73 -24.72
C GLU A 153 -2.98 -3.59 -23.46
N ASN A 154 -1.92 -3.38 -22.67
CA ASN A 154 -1.70 -4.12 -21.44
C ASN A 154 -2.16 -3.33 -20.23
N PRO A 155 -2.84 -3.96 -19.25
CA PRO A 155 -3.18 -3.31 -18.01
C PRO A 155 -1.92 -3.05 -17.18
N ARG A 156 -1.90 -1.96 -16.41
CA ARG A 156 -0.81 -1.67 -15.46
C ARG A 156 -0.94 -2.44 -14.15
N TYR A 157 -2.04 -3.12 -13.99
CA TYR A 157 -2.36 -3.92 -12.82
C TYR A 157 -2.60 -5.37 -13.23
N PRO A 158 -2.26 -6.33 -12.37
CA PRO A 158 -2.68 -7.71 -12.55
C PRO A 158 -4.21 -7.81 -12.48
N LEU A 159 -4.77 -8.81 -13.16
CA LEU A 159 -6.23 -9.05 -13.17
C LEU A 159 -6.72 -9.73 -11.89
N VAL A 160 -5.85 -10.53 -11.24
CA VAL A 160 -6.11 -11.14 -9.93
C VAL A 160 -4.90 -10.93 -9.03
N THR A 161 -5.16 -10.56 -7.77
CA THR A 161 -4.16 -10.53 -6.70
C THR A 161 -4.75 -11.13 -5.43
N ASP A 162 -4.01 -12.02 -4.79
CA ASP A 162 -4.40 -12.66 -3.52
C ASP A 162 -5.84 -13.22 -3.57
N GLY A 163 -6.21 -13.92 -4.65
CA GLY A 163 -7.54 -14.49 -4.85
C GLY A 163 -8.66 -13.47 -5.11
N THR A 164 -8.32 -12.19 -5.33
CA THR A 164 -9.31 -11.12 -5.54
C THR A 164 -9.21 -10.55 -6.95
N ILE A 165 -10.34 -10.51 -7.67
CA ILE A 165 -10.43 -9.92 -9.00
C ILE A 165 -10.27 -8.40 -8.92
N GLN A 166 -9.42 -7.85 -9.79
CA GLN A 166 -9.17 -6.43 -9.92
C GLN A 166 -10.05 -5.85 -11.05
N VAL A 167 -11.29 -5.48 -10.69
CA VAL A 167 -12.30 -5.00 -11.67
C VAL A 167 -11.77 -3.82 -12.49
N GLN A 168 -11.05 -2.89 -11.85
CA GLN A 168 -10.47 -1.73 -12.54
C GLN A 168 -9.42 -2.12 -13.59
N ALA A 169 -8.67 -3.21 -13.34
CA ALA A 169 -7.72 -3.73 -14.30
C ALA A 169 -8.44 -4.36 -15.50
N LEU A 170 -9.53 -5.10 -15.28
CA LEU A 170 -10.38 -5.63 -16.34
C LEU A 170 -10.99 -4.52 -17.20
N ASP A 171 -11.56 -3.48 -16.56
CA ASP A 171 -12.10 -2.32 -17.26
C ASP A 171 -11.04 -1.62 -18.13
N SER A 172 -9.77 -1.61 -17.66
CA SER A 172 -8.67 -0.98 -18.40
C SER A 172 -8.35 -1.67 -19.72
N ILE A 173 -8.70 -2.95 -19.86
CA ILE A 173 -8.51 -3.75 -21.10
C ILE A 173 -9.83 -4.09 -21.80
N ASP A 174 -10.94 -3.45 -21.38
CA ASP A 174 -12.29 -3.68 -21.92
C ASP A 174 -12.72 -5.15 -21.83
N LYS A 175 -12.44 -5.81 -20.69
CA LYS A 175 -12.84 -7.19 -20.38
C LYS A 175 -13.74 -7.23 -19.15
N THR A 176 -14.50 -8.33 -19.03
CA THR A 176 -15.44 -8.57 -17.92
C THR A 176 -14.89 -9.64 -16.96
N GLU A 177 -15.53 -9.75 -15.79
CA GLU A 177 -15.20 -10.81 -14.82
C GLU A 177 -15.52 -12.20 -15.42
N GLU A 178 -16.62 -12.34 -16.17
CA GLU A 178 -16.99 -13.59 -16.82
C GLU A 178 -15.91 -14.06 -17.79
N TRP A 179 -15.39 -13.13 -18.60
CA TRP A 179 -14.27 -13.43 -19.51
C TRP A 179 -13.04 -13.95 -18.74
N LEU A 180 -12.70 -13.32 -17.59
CA LEU A 180 -11.57 -13.76 -16.77
C LEU A 180 -11.80 -15.16 -16.20
N LEU A 181 -13.00 -15.42 -15.67
CA LEU A 181 -13.35 -16.74 -15.11
C LEU A 181 -13.31 -17.85 -16.16
N GLU A 182 -13.73 -17.57 -17.40
CA GLU A 182 -13.60 -18.51 -18.52
C GLU A 182 -12.14 -18.83 -18.81
N ARG A 183 -11.28 -17.78 -18.88
CA ARG A 183 -9.85 -17.95 -19.13
C ARG A 183 -9.13 -18.73 -18.03
N LEU A 184 -9.49 -18.51 -16.76
CA LEU A 184 -8.97 -19.27 -15.63
C LEU A 184 -9.34 -20.75 -15.74
N LYS A 185 -10.60 -21.05 -16.08
CA LYS A 185 -11.08 -22.43 -16.28
C LYS A 185 -10.40 -23.13 -17.46
N GLU A 186 -10.15 -22.44 -18.58
CA GLU A 186 -9.41 -22.97 -19.73
C GLU A 186 -7.99 -23.42 -19.33
N GLN A 187 -7.40 -22.79 -18.32
CA GLN A 187 -6.08 -23.15 -17.76
C GLN A 187 -6.15 -24.10 -16.56
N GLY A 188 -7.34 -24.67 -16.25
CA GLY A 188 -7.52 -25.65 -15.19
C GLY A 188 -7.64 -25.06 -13.78
N VAL A 189 -7.89 -23.76 -13.67
CA VAL A 189 -8.12 -23.10 -12.38
C VAL A 189 -9.61 -23.04 -12.07
N GLU A 190 -10.06 -23.75 -11.04
CA GLU A 190 -11.47 -23.84 -10.67
C GLU A 190 -11.95 -22.66 -9.80
N SER A 191 -11.05 -22.13 -8.97
CA SER A 191 -11.39 -21.03 -8.06
C SER A 191 -10.39 -19.87 -8.14
N VAL A 192 -10.90 -18.65 -8.17
CA VAL A 192 -10.08 -17.44 -8.11
C VAL A 192 -9.28 -17.36 -6.81
N SER A 193 -9.79 -17.93 -5.71
CA SER A 193 -9.11 -17.97 -4.41
C SER A 193 -7.77 -18.71 -4.45
N ASP A 194 -7.56 -19.60 -5.43
CA ASP A 194 -6.32 -20.38 -5.57
C ASP A 194 -5.25 -19.60 -6.34
N VAL A 195 -5.61 -18.43 -6.89
CA VAL A 195 -4.73 -17.59 -7.69
C VAL A 195 -4.02 -16.58 -6.79
N PHE A 196 -2.70 -16.69 -6.69
CA PHE A 196 -1.87 -15.69 -6.05
C PHE A 196 -1.75 -14.43 -6.92
N LEU A 197 -1.49 -14.62 -8.23
CA LEU A 197 -1.33 -13.54 -9.20
C LEU A 197 -1.81 -14.01 -10.59
N ALA A 198 -2.57 -13.15 -11.30
CA ALA A 198 -2.85 -13.34 -12.71
C ALA A 198 -2.58 -12.07 -13.49
N GLU A 199 -1.64 -12.13 -14.43
CA GLU A 199 -1.23 -11.02 -15.29
C GLU A 199 -1.68 -11.26 -16.73
N TYR A 200 -2.09 -10.19 -17.40
CA TYR A 200 -2.49 -10.24 -18.82
C TYR A 200 -1.49 -9.48 -19.67
N GLU A 201 -0.87 -10.17 -20.58
CA GLU A 201 0.12 -9.59 -21.48
C GLU A 201 -0.02 -10.16 -22.90
N ASN A 202 -0.14 -9.29 -23.91
CA ASN A 202 -0.16 -9.65 -25.32
C ASN A 202 -1.18 -10.76 -25.70
N GLY A 203 -2.36 -10.74 -25.10
CA GLY A 203 -3.41 -11.72 -25.33
C GLY A 203 -3.33 -12.97 -24.45
N ASN A 204 -2.29 -13.14 -23.68
CA ASN A 204 -2.07 -14.29 -22.81
C ASN A 204 -2.33 -13.94 -21.33
N LEU A 205 -2.90 -14.89 -20.61
CA LEU A 205 -3.07 -14.81 -19.16
C LEU A 205 -2.01 -15.69 -18.49
N ASN A 206 -1.08 -15.06 -17.75
CA ASN A 206 -0.06 -15.74 -16.96
C ASN A 206 -0.58 -15.87 -15.53
N ILE A 207 -0.64 -17.11 -15.01
CA ILE A 207 -1.22 -17.42 -13.70
C ILE A 207 -0.16 -17.99 -12.77
N VAL A 208 -0.12 -17.48 -11.55
CA VAL A 208 0.67 -18.01 -10.43
C VAL A 208 -0.31 -18.44 -9.35
N LEU A 209 -0.28 -19.69 -8.95
CA LEU A 209 -1.11 -20.25 -7.88
C LEU A 209 -0.38 -20.18 -6.53
N TYR A 210 -1.13 -20.31 -5.43
CA TYR A 210 -0.60 -20.44 -4.07
C TYR A 210 0.19 -21.73 -3.88
#